data_3d7ba25b61aa1575edf9fbb01b1e76aa
#
_entry.id   3d7ba25b61aa1575edf9fbb01b1e76aa
#
_cell.length_a   1.000
_cell.length_b   1.000
_cell.length_c   1.000
_cell.angle_alpha   90.00
_cell.angle_beta   90.00
_cell.angle_gamma   90.00
#
_symmetry.space_group_name_H-M   'P 1'
#
loop_
_entity.id
_entity.type
_entity.pdbx_description
1 polymer ?
#
loop_
_entity_poly.entity_id
_entity_poly.type
_entity_poly.pdbx_seq_one_letter_code
_entity_poly.pdbx_strand_id
1 'polypeptide(L)'
;VVLSLENLGDAVEITVTDGGTGIADLGSALTIACRDGAQTPLNEHGFGLKHALASCDSSPDQKWSIRTRTKDDAAANQYREVKAPYSMGTSELDKPMKVRFYSGTGDLPHPTGTSISVCCPMAKFRTVKPDRKAAPSDFHNLVRYIIEELRYVYAGILANTPITMEVREISGGEETQHTLTPLLPVWEEGSVKDYGEIPCNLGGGPLTIRCKYGNILKNPSNAIYYKCNMESSGVELRINGRAIEH
;
A
#
# COMPACT_ATOMS: atom_id res chain seq x y z
N VAL A 1 -3.12 9.68 3.12
CA VAL A 1 -2.55 8.41 3.57
C VAL A 1 -1.10 8.62 3.91
N VAL A 2 -0.66 8.12 5.06
CA VAL A 2 0.74 8.23 5.52
C VAL A 2 1.30 6.83 5.69
N LEU A 3 2.45 6.55 5.09
CA LEU A 3 3.29 5.38 5.35
C LEU A 3 4.48 5.82 6.19
N SER A 4 4.57 5.37 7.43
CA SER A 4 5.74 5.59 8.29
C SER A 4 6.61 4.34 8.30
N LEU A 5 7.92 4.53 8.14
CA LEU A 5 8.94 3.51 8.14
C LEU A 5 9.98 3.88 9.20
N GLU A 6 9.97 3.17 10.33
CA GLU A 6 10.88 3.44 11.43
C GLU A 6 11.94 2.35 11.55
N ASN A 7 13.21 2.76 11.50
CA ASN A 7 14.35 1.87 11.63
C ASN A 7 14.64 1.58 13.10
N LEU A 8 14.36 0.37 13.54
CA LEU A 8 14.62 -0.13 14.89
C LEU A 8 15.95 -0.92 15.00
N GLY A 9 16.77 -0.88 13.94
CA GLY A 9 18.06 -1.61 13.85
C GLY A 9 17.88 -3.00 13.24
N ASP A 10 17.40 -3.97 13.96
CA ASP A 10 17.16 -5.34 13.53
C ASP A 10 15.78 -5.56 12.87
N ALA A 11 14.93 -4.57 12.97
CA ALA A 11 13.59 -4.56 12.38
C ALA A 11 13.21 -3.18 11.85
N VAL A 12 12.12 -3.12 11.09
CA VAL A 12 11.47 -1.89 10.65
C VAL A 12 10.01 -1.92 11.13
N GLU A 13 9.60 -0.91 11.84
CA GLU A 13 8.17 -0.69 12.09
C GLU A 13 7.56 0.00 10.87
N ILE A 14 6.59 -0.66 10.26
CA ILE A 14 5.85 -0.19 9.09
C ILE A 14 4.45 0.18 9.56
N THR A 15 4.10 1.45 9.49
CA THR A 15 2.77 1.94 9.87
C THR A 15 2.10 2.62 8.69
N VAL A 16 0.91 2.17 8.34
CA VAL A 16 0.04 2.83 7.34
C VAL A 16 -1.15 3.43 8.05
N THR A 17 -1.34 4.74 7.88
CA THR A 17 -2.44 5.48 8.48
C THR A 17 -3.25 6.23 7.43
N ASP A 18 -4.56 6.15 7.52
CA ASP A 18 -5.49 6.90 6.67
C ASP A 18 -6.52 7.67 7.49
N GLY A 19 -7.12 8.69 6.89
CA GLY A 19 -8.24 9.47 7.41
C GLY A 19 -9.56 9.09 6.76
N GLY A 20 -9.75 7.84 6.40
CA GLY A 20 -10.97 7.32 5.77
C GLY A 20 -12.11 7.10 6.76
N THR A 21 -13.05 6.25 6.40
CA THR A 21 -14.26 5.98 7.20
C THR A 21 -14.04 5.04 8.39
N GLY A 22 -12.84 4.47 8.51
CA GLY A 22 -12.54 3.38 9.44
C GLY A 22 -13.09 2.02 8.96
N ILE A 23 -12.70 0.95 9.67
CA ILE A 23 -13.14 -0.41 9.38
C ILE A 23 -14.34 -0.73 10.29
N ALA A 24 -15.53 -0.89 9.72
CA ALA A 24 -16.74 -1.18 10.47
C ALA A 24 -16.73 -2.58 11.07
N ASP A 25 -16.24 -3.56 10.33
CA ASP A 25 -16.13 -4.96 10.76
C ASP A 25 -14.68 -5.47 10.60
N LEU A 26 -13.95 -5.48 11.71
CA LEU A 26 -12.58 -6.00 11.79
C LEU A 26 -12.54 -7.54 11.59
N GLY A 27 -13.62 -8.25 11.92
CA GLY A 27 -13.73 -9.69 11.70
C GLY A 27 -13.68 -10.02 10.22
N SER A 28 -14.59 -9.44 9.46
CA SER A 28 -14.61 -9.58 7.99
C SER A 28 -13.32 -9.09 7.35
N ALA A 29 -12.75 -7.96 7.82
CA ALA A 29 -11.49 -7.43 7.30
C ALA A 29 -10.32 -8.40 7.46
N LEU A 30 -10.30 -9.22 8.52
CA LEU A 30 -9.24 -10.20 8.81
C LEU A 30 -9.58 -11.64 8.35
N THR A 31 -10.81 -11.92 7.96
CA THR A 31 -11.20 -13.22 7.40
C THR A 31 -10.72 -13.34 5.94
N ILE A 32 -10.05 -14.44 5.61
CA ILE A 32 -9.53 -14.70 4.27
C ILE A 32 -10.70 -14.85 3.29
N ALA A 33 -10.59 -14.22 2.13
CA ALA A 33 -11.60 -14.22 1.06
C ALA A 33 -12.99 -13.70 1.47
N CYS A 34 -13.12 -13.03 2.61
CA CYS A 34 -14.36 -12.37 2.98
C CYS A 34 -14.61 -11.16 2.07
N ARG A 35 -15.80 -11.14 1.45
CA ARG A 35 -16.24 -10.09 0.52
C ARG A 35 -17.41 -9.28 1.08
N ASP A 36 -17.79 -9.49 2.34
CA ASP A 36 -18.97 -8.88 2.95
C ASP A 36 -18.82 -7.37 3.24
N GLY A 37 -17.62 -6.84 3.05
CA GLY A 37 -17.35 -5.40 3.13
C GLY A 37 -17.68 -4.66 1.83
N ALA A 38 -17.67 -3.33 1.87
CA ALA A 38 -17.83 -2.50 0.68
C ALA A 38 -16.79 -2.91 -0.38
N GLN A 39 -17.28 -3.45 -1.49
CA GLN A 39 -16.42 -3.78 -2.63
C GLN A 39 -15.92 -2.46 -3.23
N THR A 40 -14.64 -2.21 -3.07
CA THR A 40 -13.97 -1.12 -3.77
C THR A 40 -13.25 -1.69 -4.99
N PRO A 41 -13.03 -0.89 -6.05
CA PRO A 41 -12.28 -1.32 -7.22
C PRO A 41 -10.85 -1.83 -6.92
N LEU A 42 -10.33 -1.63 -5.71
CA LEU A 42 -9.01 -2.07 -5.27
C LEU A 42 -9.07 -3.26 -4.29
N ASN A 43 -10.26 -3.72 -3.90
CA ASN A 43 -10.45 -4.84 -2.98
C ASN A 43 -11.23 -5.98 -3.66
N GLU A 44 -10.62 -6.62 -4.64
CA GLU A 44 -11.31 -7.64 -5.44
C GLU A 44 -11.43 -9.00 -4.75
N HIS A 45 -10.47 -9.36 -3.90
CA HIS A 45 -10.34 -10.74 -3.41
C HIS A 45 -10.27 -10.88 -1.89
N GLY A 46 -10.23 -9.80 -1.13
CA GLY A 46 -10.16 -9.83 0.33
C GLY A 46 -8.86 -10.45 0.91
N PHE A 47 -7.76 -10.50 0.14
CA PHE A 47 -6.49 -11.09 0.59
C PHE A 47 -5.42 -10.05 0.97
N GLY A 48 -5.46 -8.85 0.40
CA GLY A 48 -4.34 -7.90 0.45
C GLY A 48 -3.80 -7.62 1.84
N LEU A 49 -4.66 -7.24 2.79
CA LEU A 49 -4.24 -6.94 4.17
C LEU A 49 -3.59 -8.16 4.84
N LYS A 50 -4.20 -9.34 4.71
CA LYS A 50 -3.71 -10.57 5.33
C LYS A 50 -2.36 -10.99 4.75
N HIS A 51 -2.20 -10.88 3.42
CA HIS A 51 -0.92 -11.14 2.76
C HIS A 51 0.15 -10.14 3.19
N ALA A 52 -0.19 -8.87 3.32
CA ALA A 52 0.77 -7.86 3.79
C ALA A 52 1.26 -8.16 5.20
N LEU A 53 0.36 -8.42 6.14
CA LEU A 53 0.71 -8.77 7.52
C LEU A 53 1.56 -10.03 7.59
N ALA A 54 1.14 -11.11 6.93
CA ALA A 54 1.87 -12.38 6.90
C ALA A 54 3.22 -12.29 6.17
N SER A 55 3.31 -11.43 5.15
CA SER A 55 4.56 -11.23 4.41
C SER A 55 5.58 -10.41 5.19
N CYS A 56 5.13 -9.46 6.00
CA CYS A 56 6.05 -8.66 6.81
C CYS A 56 6.63 -9.48 7.95
N ASP A 57 5.80 -10.24 8.67
CA ASP A 57 6.27 -11.09 9.76
C ASP A 57 5.50 -12.41 9.76
N SER A 58 6.20 -13.51 9.42
CA SER A 58 5.67 -14.87 9.42
C SER A 58 6.00 -15.65 10.69
N SER A 59 6.61 -15.00 11.70
CA SER A 59 6.97 -15.65 12.96
C SER A 59 5.72 -15.99 13.81
N PRO A 60 5.80 -16.96 14.72
CA PRO A 60 4.73 -17.23 15.69
C PRO A 60 4.44 -16.04 16.60
N ASP A 61 5.44 -15.18 16.83
CA ASP A 61 5.38 -14.01 17.70
C ASP A 61 5.11 -12.72 16.90
N GLN A 62 4.28 -12.82 15.87
CA GLN A 62 3.92 -11.68 15.02
C GLN A 62 3.59 -10.43 15.84
N LYS A 63 4.14 -9.30 15.41
CA LYS A 63 3.94 -8.00 16.05
C LYS A 63 3.25 -7.06 15.07
N TRP A 64 1.93 -7.11 15.03
CA TRP A 64 1.11 -6.16 14.29
C TRP A 64 -0.09 -5.70 15.11
N SER A 65 -0.60 -4.55 14.77
CA SER A 65 -1.84 -4.00 15.33
C SER A 65 -2.65 -3.28 14.26
N ILE A 66 -3.97 -3.29 14.42
CA ILE A 66 -4.90 -2.49 13.65
C ILE A 66 -5.70 -1.67 14.63
N ARG A 67 -5.63 -0.34 14.52
CA ARG A 67 -6.49 0.62 15.21
C ARG A 67 -7.43 1.24 14.20
N THR A 68 -8.70 1.33 14.53
CA THR A 68 -9.70 1.92 13.62
C THR A 68 -10.75 2.68 14.40
N ARG A 69 -11.27 3.72 13.78
CA ARG A 69 -12.31 4.59 14.33
C ARG A 69 -13.30 4.97 13.24
N THR A 70 -14.51 4.51 13.37
CA THR A 70 -15.63 4.90 12.52
C THR A 70 -16.33 6.15 13.02
N LYS A 71 -17.36 6.64 12.32
CA LYS A 71 -18.18 7.76 12.79
C LYS A 71 -18.89 7.44 14.10
N ASP A 72 -19.38 6.21 14.26
CA ASP A 72 -20.07 5.76 15.48
C ASP A 72 -19.08 5.68 16.66
N ASP A 73 -17.86 5.15 16.39
CA ASP A 73 -16.80 5.15 17.39
C ASP A 73 -16.41 6.57 17.81
N ALA A 74 -16.36 7.50 16.85
CA ALA A 74 -16.06 8.91 17.11
C ALA A 74 -17.14 9.57 17.98
N ALA A 75 -18.41 9.30 17.70
CA ALA A 75 -19.53 9.78 18.49
C ALA A 75 -19.51 9.24 19.92
N ALA A 76 -19.07 8.00 20.10
CA ALA A 76 -18.90 7.37 21.42
C ALA A 76 -17.56 7.71 22.11
N ASN A 77 -16.74 8.59 21.51
CA ASN A 77 -15.38 8.91 21.97
C ASN A 77 -14.52 7.67 22.26
N GLN A 78 -14.52 6.72 21.31
CA GLN A 78 -13.75 5.48 21.41
C GLN A 78 -13.06 5.14 20.11
N TYR A 79 -12.14 4.18 20.15
CA TYR A 79 -11.56 3.50 19.01
C TYR A 79 -11.50 1.99 19.26
N ARG A 80 -11.34 1.23 18.20
CA ARG A 80 -11.21 -0.22 18.27
C ARG A 80 -9.81 -0.65 17.89
N GLU A 81 -9.31 -1.69 18.55
CA GLU A 81 -7.99 -2.24 18.31
C GLU A 81 -8.01 -3.77 18.28
N VAL A 82 -7.25 -4.32 17.36
CA VAL A 82 -6.86 -5.74 17.30
C VAL A 82 -5.36 -5.83 17.21
N LYS A 83 -4.76 -6.74 17.99
CA LYS A 83 -3.30 -6.98 18.03
C LYS A 83 -2.98 -8.45 17.81
N ALA A 84 -1.84 -8.73 17.20
CA ALA A 84 -1.19 -10.03 17.28
C ALA A 84 -0.58 -10.26 18.70
N PRO A 85 -0.33 -11.53 19.11
CA PRO A 85 -0.54 -12.70 18.32
C PRO A 85 -2.03 -13.02 18.13
N TYR A 86 -2.38 -13.25 16.90
CA TYR A 86 -3.70 -13.64 16.48
C TYR A 86 -3.57 -15.08 15.94
N SER A 87 -3.93 -16.03 16.77
CA SER A 87 -3.77 -17.43 16.45
C SER A 87 -4.78 -17.87 15.40
N MET A 88 -4.32 -18.06 14.19
CA MET A 88 -5.10 -18.60 13.07
C MET A 88 -4.90 -20.10 12.85
N GLY A 89 -4.21 -20.78 13.71
CA GLY A 89 -3.91 -22.15 13.42
C GLY A 89 -3.54 -23.00 14.61
N THR A 90 -4.43 -23.76 15.08
CA THR A 90 -4.36 -24.97 15.91
C THR A 90 -5.62 -25.05 16.79
N SER A 91 -5.59 -25.75 17.90
CA SER A 91 -6.69 -25.88 18.89
C SER A 91 -7.28 -24.55 19.44
N GLU A 92 -6.77 -23.42 19.01
CA GLU A 92 -7.27 -22.08 19.35
C GLU A 92 -8.11 -21.42 18.24
N LEU A 93 -8.34 -22.11 17.13
CA LEU A 93 -9.20 -21.66 16.02
C LEU A 93 -10.62 -21.27 16.46
N ASP A 94 -11.09 -21.85 17.55
CA ASP A 94 -12.42 -21.58 18.11
C ASP A 94 -12.43 -20.34 19.05
N LYS A 95 -11.29 -19.72 19.31
CA LYS A 95 -11.25 -18.49 20.09
C LYS A 95 -11.56 -17.31 19.18
N PRO A 96 -12.68 -16.60 19.41
CA PRO A 96 -13.01 -15.45 18.60
C PRO A 96 -11.92 -14.38 18.72
N MET A 97 -11.64 -13.71 17.62
CA MET A 97 -10.78 -12.54 17.59
C MET A 97 -11.26 -11.51 18.60
N LYS A 98 -10.38 -11.07 19.48
CA LYS A 98 -10.73 -10.07 20.49
C LYS A 98 -10.55 -8.67 19.95
N VAL A 99 -11.65 -8.06 19.52
CA VAL A 99 -11.71 -6.61 19.29
C VAL A 99 -11.82 -5.92 20.64
N ARG A 100 -10.89 -5.04 20.94
CA ARG A 100 -10.90 -4.25 22.17
C ARG A 100 -11.37 -2.84 21.84
N PHE A 101 -12.17 -2.28 22.74
CA PHE A 101 -12.63 -0.89 22.69
C PHE A 101 -11.87 -0.08 23.74
N TYR A 102 -11.39 1.08 23.32
CA TYR A 102 -10.66 2.00 24.19
C TYR A 102 -11.26 3.40 24.07
N SER A 103 -11.22 4.17 25.16
CA SER A 103 -11.63 5.57 25.14
C SER A 103 -10.60 6.44 24.40
N GLY A 104 -11.08 7.49 23.74
CA GLY A 104 -10.24 8.48 23.07
C GLY A 104 -10.09 8.25 21.56
N THR A 105 -9.02 8.81 20.99
CA THR A 105 -8.77 8.83 19.54
C THR A 105 -7.90 7.67 19.06
N GLY A 106 -7.13 7.02 19.93
CA GLY A 106 -6.17 5.97 19.55
C GLY A 106 -4.97 6.48 18.78
N ASP A 107 -4.59 7.74 18.97
CA ASP A 107 -3.50 8.45 18.26
C ASP A 107 -3.73 8.52 16.73
N LEU A 108 -4.98 8.36 16.31
CA LEU A 108 -5.34 8.58 14.90
C LEU A 108 -5.34 10.10 14.62
N PRO A 109 -4.66 10.55 13.54
CA PRO A 109 -4.53 11.98 13.23
C PRO A 109 -5.84 12.62 12.76
N HIS A 110 -6.84 11.80 12.44
CA HIS A 110 -8.14 12.23 11.95
C HIS A 110 -9.27 11.75 12.86
N PRO A 111 -10.44 12.40 12.83
CA PRO A 111 -11.61 11.97 13.62
C PRO A 111 -12.06 10.55 13.35
N THR A 112 -11.88 10.08 12.11
CA THR A 112 -12.13 8.70 11.63
C THR A 112 -10.94 8.22 10.81
N GLY A 113 -10.78 6.91 10.66
CA GLY A 113 -9.72 6.33 9.87
C GLY A 113 -9.18 5.02 10.44
N THR A 114 -8.05 4.60 9.87
CA THR A 114 -7.39 3.35 10.28
C THR A 114 -5.88 3.56 10.35
N SER A 115 -5.25 2.95 11.33
CA SER A 115 -3.80 2.81 11.43
C SER A 115 -3.46 1.33 11.58
N ILE A 116 -2.58 0.85 10.70
CA ILE A 116 -2.09 -0.54 10.68
C ILE A 116 -0.59 -0.47 10.89
N SER A 117 -0.09 -1.10 11.94
CA SER A 117 1.33 -1.19 12.25
C SER A 117 1.79 -2.65 12.23
N VAL A 118 2.96 -2.90 11.66
CA VAL A 118 3.60 -4.22 11.64
C VAL A 118 5.11 -4.08 11.79
N CYS A 119 5.70 -4.91 12.66
CA CYS A 119 7.14 -4.98 12.85
C CYS A 119 7.72 -6.03 11.89
N CYS A 120 8.48 -5.57 10.89
CA CYS A 120 9.09 -6.40 9.86
C CYS A 120 10.58 -6.59 10.17
N PRO A 121 11.11 -7.82 10.27
CA PRO A 121 12.55 -8.03 10.43
C PRO A 121 13.34 -7.35 9.32
N MET A 122 14.45 -6.69 9.66
CA MET A 122 15.27 -5.95 8.69
C MET A 122 15.75 -6.83 7.53
N ALA A 123 16.07 -8.10 7.80
CA ALA A 123 16.45 -9.06 6.77
C ALA A 123 15.33 -9.29 5.74
N LYS A 124 14.07 -9.31 6.20
CA LYS A 124 12.90 -9.41 5.33
C LYS A 124 12.62 -8.09 4.62
N PHE A 125 12.70 -6.97 5.32
CA PHE A 125 12.50 -5.64 4.74
C PHE A 125 13.46 -5.36 3.58
N ARG A 126 14.72 -5.81 3.66
CA ARG A 126 15.71 -5.70 2.58
C ARG A 126 15.29 -6.39 1.28
N THR A 127 14.40 -7.38 1.34
CA THR A 127 13.93 -8.07 0.12
C THR A 127 13.03 -7.24 -0.78
N VAL A 128 12.56 -6.05 -0.34
CA VAL A 128 11.78 -5.14 -1.20
C VAL A 128 12.59 -4.67 -2.41
N LYS A 129 13.91 -4.60 -2.27
CA LYS A 129 14.84 -4.28 -3.35
C LYS A 129 15.80 -5.45 -3.54
N PRO A 130 15.68 -6.20 -4.64
CA PRO A 130 16.63 -7.28 -4.93
C PRO A 130 18.04 -6.69 -5.11
N ASP A 131 18.95 -7.06 -4.21
CA ASP A 131 20.36 -6.70 -4.36
C ASP A 131 20.98 -7.51 -5.49
N ARG A 132 21.22 -6.87 -6.62
CA ARG A 132 21.89 -7.51 -7.77
C ARG A 132 23.39 -7.65 -7.60
N LYS A 133 24.03 -6.96 -6.63
CA LYS A 133 25.49 -7.00 -6.34
C LYS A 133 25.82 -6.59 -4.90
N ALA A 134 26.52 -7.45 -4.23
CA ALA A 134 27.53 -7.38 -3.17
C ALA A 134 27.25 -6.65 -1.85
N ALA A 135 26.56 -5.56 -1.75
CA ALA A 135 26.31 -4.90 -0.47
C ALA A 135 24.81 -4.68 -0.26
N PRO A 136 24.27 -5.08 0.92
CA PRO A 136 22.90 -4.77 1.25
C PRO A 136 22.68 -3.26 1.22
N SER A 137 21.58 -2.81 0.60
CA SER A 137 21.19 -1.40 0.62
C SER A 137 20.97 -0.95 2.07
N ASP A 138 21.43 0.26 2.40
CA ASP A 138 21.09 0.88 3.67
C ASP A 138 19.59 1.22 3.75
N PHE A 139 19.11 1.52 4.95
CA PHE A 139 17.72 1.81 5.19
C PHE A 139 17.17 2.95 4.31
N HIS A 140 17.93 4.05 4.21
CA HIS A 140 17.56 5.21 3.41
C HIS A 140 17.37 4.84 1.93
N ASN A 141 18.28 4.06 1.35
CA ASN A 141 18.15 3.61 -0.04
C ASN A 141 16.98 2.67 -0.26
N LEU A 142 16.61 1.85 0.74
CA LEU A 142 15.40 1.03 0.69
C LEU A 142 14.13 1.89 0.71
N VAL A 143 14.08 2.91 1.57
CA VAL A 143 12.97 3.87 1.62
C VAL A 143 12.83 4.62 0.30
N ARG A 144 13.91 5.10 -0.29
CA ARG A 144 13.89 5.76 -1.60
C ARG A 144 13.33 4.84 -2.69
N TYR A 145 13.73 3.58 -2.69
CA TYR A 145 13.18 2.59 -3.62
C TYR A 145 11.67 2.41 -3.44
N ILE A 146 11.21 2.27 -2.19
CA ILE A 146 9.76 2.18 -1.88
C ILE A 146 9.02 3.43 -2.37
N ILE A 147 9.58 4.62 -2.17
CA ILE A 147 9.00 5.88 -2.64
C ILE A 147 8.83 5.85 -4.17
N GLU A 148 9.84 5.45 -4.93
CA GLU A 148 9.78 5.35 -6.38
C GLU A 148 8.70 4.35 -6.84
N GLU A 149 8.67 3.17 -6.23
CA GLU A 149 7.66 2.14 -6.52
C GLU A 149 6.23 2.62 -6.22
N LEU A 150 6.01 3.27 -5.09
CA LEU A 150 4.70 3.82 -4.74
C LEU A 150 4.25 4.93 -5.71
N ARG A 151 5.16 5.81 -6.08
CA ARG A 151 4.91 6.88 -7.07
C ARG A 151 4.54 6.31 -8.42
N TYR A 152 5.13 5.19 -8.82
CA TYR A 152 4.85 4.47 -10.04
C TYR A 152 3.53 3.70 -9.96
N VAL A 153 3.39 2.83 -8.97
CA VAL A 153 2.21 1.96 -8.81
C VAL A 153 0.93 2.77 -8.69
N TYR A 154 0.95 3.83 -7.88
CA TYR A 154 -0.21 4.68 -7.61
C TYR A 154 -0.27 5.95 -8.47
N ALA A 155 0.53 6.05 -9.54
CA ALA A 155 0.63 7.28 -10.34
C ALA A 155 -0.72 7.77 -10.85
N GLY A 156 -1.59 6.89 -11.34
CA GLY A 156 -2.91 7.28 -11.82
C GLY A 156 -3.84 7.77 -10.72
N ILE A 157 -3.76 7.19 -9.52
CA ILE A 157 -4.53 7.65 -8.35
C ILE A 157 -4.02 9.02 -7.91
N LEU A 158 -2.70 9.18 -7.75
CA LEU A 158 -2.07 10.44 -7.34
C LEU A 158 -2.34 11.58 -8.34
N ALA A 159 -2.48 11.27 -9.63
CA ALA A 159 -2.73 12.28 -10.66
C ALA A 159 -4.21 12.70 -10.77
N ASN A 160 -5.14 11.80 -10.44
CA ASN A 160 -6.56 11.99 -10.79
C ASN A 160 -7.51 12.04 -9.60
N THR A 161 -7.00 11.89 -8.37
CA THR A 161 -7.81 11.94 -7.15
C THR A 161 -7.23 12.96 -6.16
N PRO A 162 -8.05 13.54 -5.27
CA PRO A 162 -7.56 14.47 -4.25
C PRO A 162 -6.88 13.76 -3.06
N ILE A 163 -6.31 12.58 -3.28
CA ILE A 163 -5.62 11.81 -2.24
C ILE A 163 -4.16 12.25 -2.18
N THR A 164 -3.72 12.66 -1.00
CA THR A 164 -2.30 12.87 -0.71
C THR A 164 -1.73 11.61 -0.08
N MET A 165 -0.57 11.17 -0.58
CA MET A 165 0.22 10.11 0.00
C MET A 165 1.57 10.66 0.46
N GLU A 166 1.97 10.28 1.66
CA GLU A 166 3.23 10.70 2.28
C GLU A 166 3.99 9.47 2.78
N VAL A 167 5.31 9.52 2.69
CA VAL A 167 6.20 8.54 3.34
C VAL A 167 7.01 9.29 4.38
N ARG A 168 7.01 8.78 5.61
CA ARG A 168 7.86 9.24 6.70
C ARG A 168 8.95 8.24 6.95
N GLU A 169 10.17 8.69 6.82
CA GLU A 169 11.37 7.94 7.16
C GLU A 169 11.84 8.35 8.55
N ILE A 170 11.93 7.40 9.47
CA ILE A 170 12.35 7.64 10.85
C ILE A 170 13.58 6.77 11.13
N SER A 171 14.70 7.40 11.46
CA SER A 171 15.95 6.70 11.77
C SER A 171 16.80 7.47 12.75
N GLY A 172 17.27 6.82 13.81
CA GLY A 172 18.09 7.47 14.84
C GLY A 172 17.43 8.63 15.57
N GLY A 173 16.09 8.68 15.60
CA GLY A 173 15.30 9.77 16.19
C GLY A 173 15.07 10.96 15.25
N GLU A 174 15.58 10.93 14.04
CA GLU A 174 15.31 11.92 12.99
C GLU A 174 14.16 11.46 12.11
N GLU A 175 13.25 12.38 11.76
CA GLU A 175 12.14 12.15 10.84
C GLU A 175 12.32 12.98 9.57
N THR A 176 12.21 12.31 8.41
CA THR A 176 12.16 12.95 7.09
C THR A 176 10.84 12.61 6.43
N GLN A 177 10.14 13.63 5.89
CA GLN A 177 8.85 13.48 5.24
C GLN A 177 8.97 13.68 3.73
N HIS A 178 8.35 12.77 2.97
CA HIS A 178 8.31 12.79 1.53
C HIS A 178 6.87 12.77 1.03
N THR A 179 6.41 13.84 0.40
CA THR A 179 5.11 13.85 -0.28
C THR A 179 5.25 13.19 -1.65
N LEU A 180 4.41 12.20 -1.93
CA LEU A 180 4.46 11.46 -3.19
C LEU A 180 3.80 12.25 -4.31
N THR A 181 4.53 12.42 -5.40
CA THR A 181 4.03 12.94 -6.68
C THR A 181 3.94 11.79 -7.69
N PRO A 182 2.96 11.79 -8.62
CA PRO A 182 2.83 10.71 -9.59
C PRO A 182 4.08 10.59 -10.47
N LEU A 183 4.55 9.38 -10.67
CA LEU A 183 5.60 9.06 -11.62
C LEU A 183 4.95 8.55 -12.90
N LEU A 184 4.80 9.43 -13.86
CA LEU A 184 4.21 9.16 -15.18
C LEU A 184 5.30 9.15 -16.26
N PRO A 185 5.13 8.39 -17.36
CA PRO A 185 6.10 8.38 -18.45
C PRO A 185 6.19 9.76 -19.11
N VAL A 186 7.40 10.23 -19.36
CA VAL A 186 7.67 11.40 -20.21
C VAL A 186 7.88 10.92 -21.62
N TRP A 187 7.03 11.36 -22.52
CA TRP A 187 7.02 10.92 -23.90
C TRP A 187 7.89 11.82 -24.77
N GLU A 188 8.44 11.25 -25.84
CA GLU A 188 9.04 12.05 -26.91
C GLU A 188 7.96 12.87 -27.60
N GLU A 189 8.27 14.14 -27.89
CA GLU A 189 7.36 15.05 -28.56
C GLU A 189 6.90 14.48 -29.91
N GLY A 190 5.60 14.56 -30.17
CA GLY A 190 5.00 14.06 -31.41
C GLY A 190 4.92 12.55 -31.55
N SER A 191 5.50 11.77 -30.63
CA SER A 191 5.46 10.29 -30.73
C SER A 191 4.16 9.69 -30.21
N VAL A 192 3.42 10.41 -29.37
CA VAL A 192 2.27 9.88 -28.62
C VAL A 192 1.04 9.80 -29.50
N LYS A 193 0.40 8.63 -29.46
CA LYS A 193 -0.96 8.41 -29.92
C LYS A 193 -1.84 8.05 -28.72
N ASP A 194 -2.82 8.89 -28.43
CA ASP A 194 -3.83 8.68 -27.38
C ASP A 194 -5.16 8.38 -28.06
N TYR A 195 -5.68 7.19 -27.85
CA TYR A 195 -6.97 6.76 -28.42
C TYR A 195 -8.17 7.18 -27.57
N GLY A 196 -7.93 7.88 -26.46
CA GLY A 196 -8.97 8.27 -25.53
C GLY A 196 -9.62 7.07 -24.85
N GLU A 197 -10.91 7.24 -24.55
CA GLU A 197 -11.73 6.21 -23.90
C GLU A 197 -12.44 5.34 -24.91
N ILE A 198 -12.19 4.04 -24.87
CA ILE A 198 -12.75 3.04 -25.76
C ILE A 198 -13.74 2.20 -24.94
N PRO A 199 -15.05 2.29 -25.21
CA PRO A 199 -16.02 1.42 -24.54
C PRO A 199 -15.87 -0.01 -25.04
N CYS A 200 -15.78 -0.95 -24.12
CA CYS A 200 -15.66 -2.37 -24.40
C CYS A 200 -16.69 -3.17 -23.60
N ASN A 201 -17.07 -4.34 -24.09
CA ASN A 201 -17.87 -5.30 -23.35
C ASN A 201 -17.20 -6.67 -23.42
N LEU A 202 -16.58 -7.09 -22.32
CA LEU A 202 -15.84 -8.35 -22.22
C LEU A 202 -16.66 -9.46 -21.53
N GLY A 203 -17.97 -9.42 -21.63
CA GLY A 203 -18.85 -10.46 -21.07
C GLY A 203 -19.15 -10.33 -19.58
N GLY A 204 -18.46 -9.47 -18.84
CA GLY A 204 -18.69 -9.19 -17.42
C GLY A 204 -19.40 -7.87 -17.15
N GLY A 205 -19.75 -7.11 -18.20
CA GLY A 205 -20.36 -5.78 -18.12
C GLY A 205 -19.61 -4.73 -18.93
N PRO A 206 -20.10 -3.49 -18.95
CA PRO A 206 -19.46 -2.40 -19.64
C PRO A 206 -18.11 -2.05 -18.99
N LEU A 207 -17.06 -1.95 -19.79
CA LEU A 207 -15.72 -1.57 -19.40
C LEU A 207 -15.27 -0.41 -20.26
N THR A 208 -14.54 0.53 -19.70
CA THR A 208 -13.87 1.59 -20.46
C THR A 208 -12.36 1.34 -20.43
N ILE A 209 -11.75 1.23 -21.59
CA ILE A 209 -10.30 1.10 -21.75
C ILE A 209 -9.76 2.42 -22.28
N ARG A 210 -8.69 2.93 -21.69
CA ARG A 210 -7.91 4.03 -22.22
C ARG A 210 -6.58 3.50 -22.72
N CYS A 211 -6.30 3.69 -24.00
CA CYS A 211 -5.07 3.23 -24.61
C CYS A 211 -4.23 4.41 -25.09
N LYS A 212 -2.95 4.40 -24.72
CA LYS A 212 -1.97 5.38 -25.12
C LYS A 212 -0.65 4.69 -25.42
N TYR A 213 -0.01 5.03 -26.53
CA TYR A 213 1.33 4.53 -26.84
C TYR A 213 2.21 5.60 -27.46
N GLY A 214 3.53 5.41 -27.40
CA GLY A 214 4.52 6.32 -27.96
C GLY A 214 5.93 5.94 -27.53
N ASN A 215 6.90 6.75 -27.92
CA ASN A 215 8.27 6.57 -27.49
C ASN A 215 8.49 7.31 -26.16
N ILE A 216 9.14 6.64 -25.23
CA ILE A 216 9.48 7.24 -23.93
C ILE A 216 10.81 7.97 -24.06
N LEU A 217 10.82 9.23 -23.65
CA LEU A 217 12.02 10.06 -23.67
C LEU A 217 13.10 9.47 -22.76
N LYS A 218 14.33 9.34 -23.27
CA LYS A 218 15.49 8.98 -22.47
C LYS A 218 15.82 10.12 -21.49
N ASN A 219 15.34 10.00 -20.27
CA ASN A 219 15.50 10.99 -19.22
C ASN A 219 15.75 10.28 -17.88
N PRO A 220 16.68 10.76 -17.02
CA PRO A 220 16.86 10.22 -15.67
C PRO A 220 15.57 10.15 -14.86
N SER A 221 14.63 11.08 -15.05
CA SER A 221 13.31 11.06 -14.41
C SER A 221 12.41 9.92 -14.86
N ASN A 222 12.74 9.28 -15.99
CA ASN A 222 12.04 8.11 -16.55
C ASN A 222 12.77 6.80 -16.25
N ALA A 223 13.70 6.77 -15.32
CA ALA A 223 14.56 5.59 -15.11
C ALA A 223 13.78 4.29 -14.88
N ILE A 224 12.59 4.37 -14.30
CA ILE A 224 11.71 3.22 -14.11
C ILE A 224 11.07 2.73 -15.43
N TYR A 225 10.79 3.66 -16.35
CA TYR A 225 10.20 3.36 -17.67
C TYR A 225 11.25 3.09 -18.74
N TYR A 226 12.42 3.75 -18.63
CA TYR A 226 13.47 3.69 -19.65
C TYR A 226 14.67 2.89 -19.17
N LYS A 227 14.61 1.58 -19.33
CA LYS A 227 15.72 0.67 -18.96
C LYS A 227 16.63 0.32 -20.15
N CYS A 228 16.33 0.77 -21.37
CA CYS A 228 17.08 0.50 -22.60
C CYS A 228 17.31 -1.01 -22.84
N ASN A 229 16.35 -1.83 -22.51
CA ASN A 229 16.36 -3.27 -22.73
C ASN A 229 14.97 -3.76 -23.12
N MET A 230 14.87 -5.02 -23.56
CA MET A 230 13.58 -5.60 -23.94
C MET A 230 12.59 -5.76 -22.78
N GLU A 231 13.08 -5.81 -21.54
CA GLU A 231 12.24 -5.94 -20.34
C GLU A 231 11.46 -4.66 -20.04
N SER A 232 11.90 -3.50 -20.56
CA SER A 232 11.23 -2.21 -20.39
C SER A 232 10.37 -1.82 -21.59
N SER A 233 10.32 -2.62 -22.63
CA SER A 233 9.39 -2.44 -23.74
C SER A 233 8.21 -3.38 -23.57
N GLY A 234 7.00 -2.88 -23.62
CA GLY A 234 5.83 -3.71 -23.44
C GLY A 234 4.56 -2.92 -23.19
N VAL A 235 3.60 -3.57 -22.59
CA VAL A 235 2.30 -3.00 -22.26
C VAL A 235 2.20 -2.88 -20.75
N GLU A 236 2.07 -1.65 -20.26
CA GLU A 236 1.71 -1.41 -18.87
C GLU A 236 0.19 -1.45 -18.71
N LEU A 237 -0.29 -2.25 -17.77
CA LEU A 237 -1.70 -2.32 -17.42
C LEU A 237 -1.96 -1.57 -16.12
N ARG A 238 -2.99 -0.71 -16.15
CA ARG A 238 -3.49 -0.01 -14.96
C ARG A 238 -4.97 -0.28 -14.76
N ILE A 239 -5.35 -0.67 -13.56
CA ILE A 239 -6.74 -0.79 -13.15
C ILE A 239 -7.03 0.29 -12.11
N ASN A 240 -8.03 1.13 -12.38
CA ASN A 240 -8.43 2.24 -11.49
C ASN A 240 -7.25 3.14 -11.07
N GLY A 241 -6.31 3.38 -11.99
CA GLY A 241 -5.13 4.22 -11.76
C GLY A 241 -3.96 3.54 -11.06
N ARG A 242 -4.07 2.26 -10.68
CA ARG A 242 -3.00 1.46 -10.10
C ARG A 242 -2.34 0.58 -11.17
N ALA A 243 -1.03 0.63 -11.29
CA ALA A 243 -0.28 -0.32 -12.11
C ALA A 243 -0.36 -1.73 -11.51
N ILE A 244 -0.65 -2.72 -12.35
CA ILE A 244 -0.76 -4.13 -11.96
C ILE A 244 0.32 -4.98 -12.60
N GLU A 245 0.83 -4.56 -13.74
CA GLU A 245 1.90 -5.23 -14.48
C GLU A 245 2.63 -4.23 -15.39
N HIS A 246 3.93 -4.42 -15.59
CA HIS A 246 4.78 -3.68 -16.54
C HIS A 246 5.96 -4.51 -17.03
#